data_1a419c9cc788229824828f1bc63105bd
#
_entry.id   1a419c9cc788229824828f1bc63105bd
#
_cell.length_a   1.000
_cell.length_b   1.000
_cell.length_c   1.000
_cell.angle_alpha   90.00
_cell.angle_beta   90.00
_cell.angle_gamma   90.00
#
_symmetry.space_group_name_H-M   'P 1'
#
loop_
_entity.id
_entity.type
_entity.pdbx_description
1 polymer ?
#
loop_
_entity_poly.entity_id
_entity_poly.type
_entity_poly.pdbx_seq_one_letter_code
_entity_poly.pdbx_strand_id
1 'polypeptide(L)'
;MKYAYNETILKIDNVDLSFGEKVILENVNAEIKNITRPNKIQGQIVGFLGPSGIGKTKLFEIMAGLLKPTSGNVFYGTEKKVAHAGCAGVVQQNYPLFMHRTVFGNLEIGAEKNYKNAAERKEKIYAILDRFKLRQYEHTYPAQLSGGQKQRVAIAQQLLCSDNFLLMDEPFSGLDINMVEEVSEMIVEISNMEEHNTIIIVSHDIVSTAAIADNIWLMGRERDKANNPISGAKIKHTFDLLEKDLAWNPDIRKMPEFAKLINEIRDLFHHL
;
A
#
# COMPACT_ATOMS: atom_id res chain seq x y z
N MET A 1 -6.69 -22.87 -4.94
CA MET A 1 -7.99 -22.14 -4.82
C MET A 1 -8.43 -21.66 -6.20
N LYS A 2 -9.75 -21.50 -6.45
CA LYS A 2 -10.18 -20.90 -7.73
C LYS A 2 -10.15 -19.36 -7.58
N TYR A 3 -9.39 -18.68 -8.41
CA TYR A 3 -9.35 -17.23 -8.58
C TYR A 3 -9.15 -16.93 -10.07
N ALA A 4 -9.40 -15.69 -10.46
CA ALA A 4 -9.16 -15.20 -11.81
C ALA A 4 -8.50 -13.82 -11.77
N TYR A 5 -7.52 -13.62 -12.66
CA TYR A 5 -7.02 -12.29 -13.01
C TYR A 5 -7.90 -11.71 -14.11
N ASN A 6 -8.38 -10.51 -13.87
CA ASN A 6 -9.23 -9.78 -14.80
C ASN A 6 -8.47 -8.58 -15.42
N GLU A 7 -9.15 -7.45 -15.53
CA GLU A 7 -8.60 -6.23 -16.11
C GLU A 7 -7.43 -5.63 -15.29
N THR A 8 -6.55 -4.91 -15.95
CA THR A 8 -5.50 -4.11 -15.30
C THR A 8 -6.14 -2.87 -14.66
N ILE A 9 -5.96 -2.73 -13.35
CA ILE A 9 -6.51 -1.62 -12.54
C ILE A 9 -5.47 -0.58 -12.15
N LEU A 10 -4.18 -0.93 -12.20
CA LEU A 10 -3.06 0.00 -12.08
C LEU A 10 -1.95 -0.43 -13.05
N LYS A 11 -1.39 0.53 -13.78
CA LYS A 11 -0.23 0.31 -14.66
C LYS A 11 0.82 1.39 -14.43
N ILE A 12 2.03 0.98 -14.15
CA ILE A 12 3.24 1.80 -14.21
C ILE A 12 3.87 1.55 -15.57
N ASP A 13 4.01 2.59 -16.39
CA ASP A 13 4.40 2.47 -17.79
C ASP A 13 5.62 3.33 -18.08
N ASN A 14 6.79 2.67 -18.20
CA ASN A 14 8.10 3.26 -18.52
C ASN A 14 8.43 4.50 -17.67
N VAL A 15 8.24 4.40 -16.35
CA VAL A 15 8.47 5.52 -15.44
C VAL A 15 9.96 5.71 -15.17
N ASP A 16 10.46 6.91 -15.48
CA ASP A 16 11.78 7.38 -15.12
C ASP A 16 11.69 8.56 -14.15
N LEU A 17 12.67 8.70 -13.27
CA LEU A 17 12.83 9.85 -12.40
C LEU A 17 14.29 10.21 -12.23
N SER A 18 14.61 11.47 -12.50
CA SER A 18 15.93 12.03 -12.28
C SER A 18 15.86 13.40 -11.61
N PHE A 19 16.85 13.72 -10.80
CA PHE A 19 17.07 15.05 -10.22
C PHE A 19 18.46 15.53 -10.66
N GLY A 20 18.48 16.42 -11.66
CA GLY A 20 19.70 16.79 -12.35
C GLY A 20 20.34 15.56 -13.02
N GLU A 21 21.60 15.29 -12.73
CA GLU A 21 22.33 14.12 -13.24
C GLU A 21 22.06 12.83 -12.47
N LYS A 22 21.39 12.91 -11.33
CA LYS A 22 21.12 11.73 -10.48
C LYS A 22 19.87 11.01 -10.93
N VAL A 23 20.03 9.84 -11.55
CA VAL A 23 18.93 8.94 -11.90
C VAL A 23 18.49 8.16 -10.66
N ILE A 24 17.22 8.26 -10.31
CA ILE A 24 16.61 7.57 -9.17
C ILE A 24 15.87 6.32 -9.63
N LEU A 25 15.00 6.48 -10.64
CA LEU A 25 14.19 5.41 -11.24
C LEU A 25 14.50 5.34 -12.72
N GLU A 26 14.57 4.14 -13.26
CA GLU A 26 14.87 3.91 -14.68
C GLU A 26 13.97 2.80 -15.22
N ASN A 27 13.17 3.15 -16.22
CA ASN A 27 12.29 2.23 -16.94
C ASN A 27 11.48 1.32 -16.00
N VAL A 28 10.81 1.92 -15.00
CA VAL A 28 9.97 1.16 -14.06
C VAL A 28 8.68 0.77 -14.75
N ASN A 29 8.43 -0.53 -14.79
CA ASN A 29 7.22 -1.13 -15.35
C ASN A 29 6.61 -2.11 -14.37
N ALA A 30 5.31 -2.01 -14.13
CA ALA A 30 4.51 -2.96 -13.36
C ALA A 30 3.03 -2.82 -13.67
N GLU A 31 2.28 -3.87 -13.39
CA GLU A 31 0.82 -3.83 -13.45
C GLU A 31 0.18 -4.56 -12.28
N ILE A 32 -0.98 -4.07 -11.87
CA ILE A 32 -1.87 -4.75 -10.92
C ILE A 32 -3.15 -5.08 -11.68
N LYS A 33 -3.47 -6.36 -11.71
CA LYS A 33 -4.73 -6.87 -12.27
C LYS A 33 -5.73 -7.10 -11.15
N ASN A 34 -7.00 -6.84 -11.43
CA ASN A 34 -8.07 -7.17 -10.50
C ASN A 34 -8.12 -8.69 -10.27
N ILE A 35 -8.21 -9.10 -9.01
CA ILE A 35 -8.29 -10.51 -8.60
C ILE A 35 -9.69 -10.77 -8.09
N THR A 36 -10.37 -11.76 -8.68
CA THR A 36 -11.69 -12.17 -8.22
C THR A 36 -11.70 -13.61 -7.70
N ARG A 37 -12.51 -13.85 -6.67
CA ARG A 37 -12.78 -15.18 -6.11
C ARG A 37 -14.28 -15.45 -6.13
N PRO A 38 -14.72 -16.62 -6.62
CA PRO A 38 -16.14 -16.98 -6.59
C PRO A 38 -16.70 -16.93 -5.16
N ASN A 39 -17.84 -16.25 -5.01
CA ASN A 39 -18.57 -16.13 -3.74
C ASN A 39 -17.83 -15.45 -2.58
N LYS A 40 -16.82 -14.62 -2.86
CA LYS A 40 -16.15 -13.82 -1.84
C LYS A 40 -15.91 -12.40 -2.35
N ILE A 41 -16.15 -11.42 -1.48
CA ILE A 41 -15.60 -10.08 -1.67
C ILE A 41 -14.11 -10.21 -1.38
N GLN A 42 -13.30 -9.82 -2.36
CA GLN A 42 -11.85 -9.96 -2.28
C GLN A 42 -11.20 -8.73 -2.92
N GLY A 43 -10.60 -7.90 -2.10
CA GLY A 43 -9.61 -6.94 -2.55
C GLY A 43 -8.23 -7.58 -2.62
N GLN A 44 -7.20 -6.77 -2.80
CA GLN A 44 -5.84 -7.28 -2.93
C GLN A 44 -4.80 -6.39 -2.25
N ILE A 45 -3.68 -7.02 -1.89
CA ILE A 45 -2.55 -6.38 -1.23
C ILE A 45 -1.29 -6.65 -2.05
N VAL A 46 -0.60 -5.58 -2.46
CA VAL A 46 0.68 -5.65 -3.15
C VAL A 46 1.78 -5.16 -2.22
N GLY A 47 2.72 -6.03 -1.90
CA GLY A 47 3.93 -5.70 -1.15
C GLY A 47 4.98 -5.10 -2.09
N PHE A 48 5.49 -3.92 -1.77
CA PHE A 48 6.55 -3.28 -2.53
C PHE A 48 7.81 -3.18 -1.66
N LEU A 49 8.72 -4.10 -1.86
CA LEU A 49 9.91 -4.32 -1.05
C LEU A 49 11.18 -3.82 -1.75
N GLY A 50 12.20 -3.51 -0.97
CA GLY A 50 13.53 -3.14 -1.47
C GLY A 50 14.38 -2.46 -0.39
N PRO A 51 15.70 -2.35 -0.59
CA PRO A 51 16.60 -1.70 0.34
C PRO A 51 16.24 -0.24 0.63
N SER A 52 16.65 0.26 1.79
CA SER A 52 16.49 1.68 2.12
C SER A 52 17.26 2.56 1.11
N GLY A 53 16.65 3.69 0.72
CA GLY A 53 17.27 4.63 -0.23
C GLY A 53 17.27 4.19 -1.70
N ILE A 54 16.65 3.04 -2.05
CA ILE A 54 16.59 2.55 -3.44
C ILE A 54 15.67 3.39 -4.34
N GLY A 55 14.73 4.16 -3.77
CA GLY A 55 13.77 4.97 -4.55
C GLY A 55 12.32 4.58 -4.34
N LYS A 56 11.98 3.64 -3.43
CA LYS A 56 10.60 3.20 -3.16
C LYS A 56 9.65 4.37 -2.88
N THR A 57 10.04 5.25 -1.95
CA THR A 57 9.22 6.42 -1.59
C THR A 57 8.99 7.35 -2.80
N LYS A 58 9.95 7.46 -3.72
CA LYS A 58 9.78 8.28 -4.93
C LYS A 58 8.79 7.65 -5.91
N LEU A 59 8.86 6.34 -6.11
CA LEU A 59 7.85 5.64 -6.91
C LEU A 59 6.47 5.70 -6.23
N PHE A 60 6.41 5.56 -4.92
CA PHE A 60 5.20 5.76 -4.11
C PHE A 60 4.57 7.15 -4.33
N GLU A 61 5.39 8.23 -4.25
CA GLU A 61 4.93 9.59 -4.51
C GLU A 61 4.40 9.77 -5.94
N ILE A 62 5.03 9.12 -6.93
CA ILE A 62 4.57 9.14 -8.33
C ILE A 62 3.24 8.39 -8.45
N MET A 63 3.11 7.20 -7.87
CA MET A 63 1.84 6.46 -7.83
C MET A 63 0.73 7.27 -7.15
N ALA A 64 1.05 7.98 -6.07
CA ALA A 64 0.09 8.85 -5.39
C ALA A 64 -0.28 10.13 -6.18
N GLY A 65 0.38 10.39 -7.31
CA GLY A 65 0.22 11.62 -8.08
C GLY A 65 0.75 12.87 -7.39
N LEU A 66 1.62 12.69 -6.38
CA LEU A 66 2.25 13.76 -5.61
C LEU A 66 3.58 14.23 -6.21
N LEU A 67 4.19 13.39 -7.03
CA LEU A 67 5.44 13.68 -7.75
C LEU A 67 5.26 13.34 -9.22
N LYS A 68 5.63 14.28 -10.10
CA LYS A 68 5.62 14.03 -11.53
C LYS A 68 6.91 13.29 -11.94
N PRO A 69 6.84 12.17 -12.69
CA PRO A 69 8.02 11.51 -13.21
C PRO A 69 8.71 12.37 -14.30
N THR A 70 9.97 12.08 -14.59
CA THR A 70 10.71 12.70 -15.70
C THR A 70 10.15 12.25 -17.04
N SER A 71 9.82 10.95 -17.16
CA SER A 71 9.11 10.36 -18.30
C SER A 71 8.24 9.20 -17.85
N GLY A 72 7.38 8.71 -18.75
CA GLY A 72 6.41 7.67 -18.44
C GLY A 72 5.23 8.17 -17.63
N ASN A 73 4.32 7.26 -17.26
CA ASN A 73 3.13 7.57 -16.49
C ASN A 73 2.69 6.41 -15.62
N VAL A 74 1.87 6.73 -14.61
CA VAL A 74 1.09 5.76 -13.85
C VAL A 74 -0.38 5.94 -14.20
N PHE A 75 -1.07 4.85 -14.49
CA PHE A 75 -2.47 4.84 -14.88
C PHE A 75 -3.30 4.07 -13.87
N TYR A 76 -4.49 4.60 -13.56
CA TYR A 76 -5.49 3.99 -12.68
C TYR A 76 -6.76 3.64 -13.45
N GLY A 77 -7.34 2.49 -13.07
CA GLY A 77 -8.59 1.99 -13.61
C GLY A 77 -8.52 1.55 -15.07
N THR A 78 -9.59 0.95 -15.54
CA THR A 78 -9.74 0.47 -16.93
C THR A 78 -9.74 1.62 -17.94
N GLU A 79 -10.17 2.82 -17.51
CA GLU A 79 -10.14 4.05 -18.33
C GLU A 79 -8.73 4.66 -18.45
N LYS A 80 -7.72 4.09 -17.80
CA LYS A 80 -6.33 4.54 -17.83
C LYS A 80 -6.17 6.03 -17.47
N LYS A 81 -6.82 6.46 -16.39
CA LYS A 81 -6.64 7.82 -15.86
C LYS A 81 -5.22 7.98 -15.35
N VAL A 82 -4.53 9.02 -15.78
CA VAL A 82 -3.17 9.34 -15.30
C VAL A 82 -3.22 9.69 -13.80
N ALA A 83 -2.26 9.18 -13.04
CA ALA A 83 -2.14 9.44 -11.62
C ALA A 83 -2.11 10.96 -11.33
N HIS A 84 -2.90 11.38 -10.36
CA HIS A 84 -2.99 12.77 -9.88
C HIS A 84 -3.26 12.77 -8.38
N ALA A 85 -2.95 13.87 -7.71
CA ALA A 85 -3.18 14.00 -6.29
C ALA A 85 -4.65 13.67 -5.93
N GLY A 86 -4.83 12.71 -5.02
CA GLY A 86 -6.13 12.23 -4.58
C GLY A 86 -6.70 11.03 -5.36
N CYS A 87 -6.01 10.50 -6.38
CA CYS A 87 -6.42 9.24 -7.05
C CYS A 87 -6.28 8.02 -6.12
N ALA A 88 -5.44 8.11 -5.11
CA ALA A 88 -5.27 7.09 -4.08
C ALA A 88 -5.21 7.74 -2.70
N GLY A 89 -5.64 7.04 -1.67
CA GLY A 89 -5.38 7.38 -0.28
C GLY A 89 -3.89 7.17 0.05
N VAL A 90 -3.32 8.05 0.86
CA VAL A 90 -1.89 8.00 1.21
C VAL A 90 -1.72 7.98 2.71
N VAL A 91 -1.22 6.87 3.24
CA VAL A 91 -0.89 6.72 4.66
C VAL A 91 0.63 6.78 4.81
N GLN A 92 1.13 7.90 5.32
CA GLN A 92 2.55 8.10 5.59
C GLN A 92 2.96 7.46 6.93
N GLN A 93 4.24 7.11 7.07
CA GLN A 93 4.82 6.48 8.25
C GLN A 93 4.49 7.18 9.57
N ASN A 94 4.39 8.52 9.59
CA ASN A 94 4.14 9.31 10.80
C ASN A 94 2.65 9.57 11.08
N TYR A 95 1.75 9.00 10.27
CA TYR A 95 0.28 9.14 10.40
C TYR A 95 -0.16 10.59 10.63
N PRO A 96 0.14 11.53 9.73
CA PRO A 96 -0.14 12.95 9.94
C PRO A 96 -1.65 13.19 10.05
N LEU A 97 -2.05 13.80 11.17
CA LEU A 97 -3.44 14.19 11.45
C LEU A 97 -3.50 15.68 11.74
N PHE A 98 -4.65 16.29 11.50
CA PHE A 98 -4.91 17.67 11.88
C PHE A 98 -5.05 17.77 13.40
N MET A 99 -4.01 18.19 14.08
CA MET A 99 -3.90 18.19 15.54
C MET A 99 -4.94 19.10 16.25
N HIS A 100 -5.45 20.11 15.55
CA HIS A 100 -6.46 21.04 16.02
C HIS A 100 -7.91 20.57 15.76
N ARG A 101 -8.09 19.38 15.18
CA ARG A 101 -9.39 18.74 14.93
C ARG A 101 -9.55 17.47 15.73
N THR A 102 -10.76 17.15 16.10
CA THR A 102 -11.10 15.87 16.74
C THR A 102 -10.92 14.70 15.76
N VAL A 103 -11.03 13.47 16.22
CA VAL A 103 -11.08 12.27 15.36
C VAL A 103 -12.17 12.44 14.30
N PHE A 104 -13.41 12.77 14.71
CA PHE A 104 -14.51 13.02 13.77
C PHE A 104 -14.14 14.11 12.74
N GLY A 105 -13.59 15.23 13.18
CA GLY A 105 -13.20 16.34 12.29
C GLY A 105 -12.06 15.98 11.32
N ASN A 106 -11.16 15.06 11.70
CA ASN A 106 -10.16 14.51 10.80
C ASN A 106 -10.81 13.65 9.71
N LEU A 107 -11.74 12.76 10.09
CA LEU A 107 -12.45 11.92 9.14
C LEU A 107 -13.36 12.73 8.20
N GLU A 108 -13.97 13.81 8.71
CA GLU A 108 -14.82 14.69 7.91
C GLU A 108 -14.06 15.29 6.72
N ILE A 109 -12.81 15.75 6.92
CA ILE A 109 -11.96 16.25 5.83
C ILE A 109 -11.75 15.17 4.76
N GLY A 110 -11.46 13.93 5.18
CA GLY A 110 -11.31 12.81 4.24
C GLY A 110 -12.58 12.54 3.44
N ALA A 111 -13.73 12.61 4.12
CA ALA A 111 -15.02 12.30 3.52
C ALA A 111 -15.57 13.41 2.60
N GLU A 112 -15.17 14.67 2.74
CA GLU A 112 -15.69 15.81 1.97
C GLU A 112 -15.47 15.68 0.46
N LYS A 113 -14.42 14.99 0.04
CA LYS A 113 -14.11 14.76 -1.37
C LYS A 113 -15.22 13.92 -2.04
N ASN A 114 -15.58 12.80 -1.43
CA ASN A 114 -16.44 11.78 -2.04
C ASN A 114 -17.92 11.93 -1.64
N TYR A 115 -18.22 12.48 -0.45
CA TYR A 115 -19.56 12.58 0.12
C TYR A 115 -19.97 14.06 0.28
N LYS A 116 -20.64 14.62 -0.74
CA LYS A 116 -21.06 16.04 -0.75
C LYS A 116 -22.27 16.29 0.16
N ASN A 117 -23.16 15.31 0.32
CA ASN A 117 -24.28 15.40 1.22
C ASN A 117 -23.81 15.24 2.69
N ALA A 118 -24.17 16.17 3.57
CA ALA A 118 -23.73 16.18 4.96
C ALA A 118 -24.28 14.97 5.77
N ALA A 119 -25.50 14.53 5.49
CA ALA A 119 -26.11 13.40 6.19
C ALA A 119 -25.42 12.08 5.77
N GLU A 120 -25.22 11.87 4.48
CA GLU A 120 -24.50 10.73 3.93
C GLU A 120 -23.06 10.70 4.45
N ARG A 121 -22.37 11.85 4.40
CA ARG A 121 -21.00 11.98 4.93
C ARG A 121 -20.91 11.55 6.39
N LYS A 122 -21.84 12.00 7.22
CA LYS A 122 -21.91 11.64 8.63
C LYS A 122 -22.15 10.15 8.84
N GLU A 123 -23.03 9.55 8.06
CA GLU A 123 -23.29 8.11 8.08
C GLU A 123 -22.04 7.30 7.75
N LYS A 124 -21.32 7.67 6.69
CA LYS A 124 -20.08 7.00 6.29
C LYS A 124 -18.98 7.14 7.33
N ILE A 125 -18.84 8.33 7.93
CA ILE A 125 -17.88 8.55 9.03
C ILE A 125 -18.21 7.65 10.21
N TYR A 126 -19.47 7.54 10.60
CA TYR A 126 -19.87 6.71 11.73
C TYR A 126 -19.67 5.21 11.45
N ALA A 127 -19.97 4.75 10.24
CA ALA A 127 -19.70 3.38 9.83
C ALA A 127 -18.20 3.03 9.94
N ILE A 128 -17.33 3.93 9.51
CA ILE A 128 -15.86 3.77 9.63
C ILE A 128 -15.42 3.81 11.10
N LEU A 129 -15.94 4.75 11.91
CA LEU A 129 -15.61 4.85 13.34
C LEU A 129 -15.95 3.55 14.09
N ASP A 130 -17.12 2.98 13.81
CA ASP A 130 -17.56 1.73 14.43
C ASP A 130 -16.66 0.55 14.01
N ARG A 131 -16.36 0.45 12.70
CA ARG A 131 -15.53 -0.60 12.16
C ARG A 131 -14.09 -0.57 12.69
N PHE A 132 -13.49 0.61 12.81
CA PHE A 132 -12.14 0.79 13.35
C PHE A 132 -12.09 0.84 14.89
N LYS A 133 -13.22 0.62 15.57
CA LYS A 133 -13.34 0.69 17.04
C LYS A 133 -12.89 2.05 17.59
N LEU A 134 -13.25 3.12 16.87
CA LEU A 134 -12.88 4.50 17.19
C LEU A 134 -14.06 5.35 17.70
N ARG A 135 -15.28 4.75 17.78
CA ARG A 135 -16.50 5.49 18.13
C ARG A 135 -16.40 6.28 19.43
N GLN A 136 -15.84 5.66 20.46
CA GLN A 136 -15.64 6.30 21.75
C GLN A 136 -14.64 7.48 21.74
N TYR A 137 -13.85 7.60 20.69
CA TYR A 137 -12.83 8.64 20.53
C TYR A 137 -13.27 9.75 19.57
N GLU A 138 -14.51 9.77 19.07
CA GLU A 138 -14.97 10.70 18.04
C GLU A 138 -14.71 12.19 18.36
N HIS A 139 -14.79 12.55 19.64
CA HIS A 139 -14.54 13.90 20.14
C HIS A 139 -13.12 14.14 20.68
N THR A 140 -12.26 13.11 20.64
CA THR A 140 -10.89 13.15 21.16
C THR A 140 -9.96 13.80 20.12
N TYR A 141 -8.98 14.57 20.59
CA TYR A 141 -7.96 15.17 19.72
C TYR A 141 -6.78 14.22 19.52
N PRO A 142 -6.07 14.27 18.36
CA PRO A 142 -4.96 13.37 18.07
C PRO A 142 -3.86 13.34 19.14
N ALA A 143 -3.61 14.45 19.84
CA ALA A 143 -2.62 14.50 20.91
C ALA A 143 -2.91 13.53 22.08
N GLN A 144 -4.18 13.16 22.26
CA GLN A 144 -4.66 12.30 23.35
C GLN A 144 -4.74 10.81 22.95
N LEU A 145 -4.48 10.50 21.68
CA LEU A 145 -4.55 9.15 21.14
C LEU A 145 -3.21 8.40 21.28
N SER A 146 -3.29 7.08 21.48
CA SER A 146 -2.14 6.20 21.34
C SER A 146 -1.64 6.15 19.89
N GLY A 147 -0.42 5.62 19.67
CA GLY A 147 0.14 5.44 18.32
C GLY A 147 -0.77 4.61 17.40
N GLY A 148 -1.25 3.47 17.88
CA GLY A 148 -2.17 2.61 17.12
C GLY A 148 -3.53 3.27 16.84
N GLN A 149 -4.05 4.07 17.78
CA GLN A 149 -5.28 4.84 17.53
C GLN A 149 -5.07 5.91 16.46
N LYS A 150 -3.94 6.65 16.48
CA LYS A 150 -3.58 7.63 15.44
C LYS A 150 -3.47 6.96 14.07
N GLN A 151 -2.83 5.80 14.01
CA GLN A 151 -2.71 5.01 12.78
C GLN A 151 -4.10 4.64 12.23
N ARG A 152 -4.98 4.08 13.07
CA ARG A 152 -6.36 3.75 12.66
C ARG A 152 -7.13 4.98 12.15
N VAL A 153 -7.01 6.12 12.81
CA VAL A 153 -7.64 7.38 12.34
C VAL A 153 -7.08 7.83 11.01
N ALA A 154 -5.76 7.79 10.80
CA ALA A 154 -5.13 8.18 9.54
C ALA A 154 -5.57 7.27 8.38
N ILE A 155 -5.61 5.96 8.61
CA ILE A 155 -6.09 5.00 7.61
C ILE A 155 -7.56 5.25 7.30
N ALA A 156 -8.41 5.40 8.32
CA ALA A 156 -9.84 5.68 8.16
C ALA A 156 -10.09 6.97 7.37
N GLN A 157 -9.31 8.03 7.63
CA GLN A 157 -9.36 9.29 6.88
C GLN A 157 -9.04 9.07 5.40
N GLN A 158 -7.99 8.31 5.10
CA GLN A 158 -7.57 8.06 3.71
C GLN A 158 -8.55 7.15 2.96
N LEU A 159 -9.17 6.18 3.62
CA LEU A 159 -10.23 5.36 3.02
C LEU A 159 -11.46 6.18 2.63
N LEU A 160 -11.82 7.18 3.43
CA LEU A 160 -12.95 8.06 3.12
C LEU A 160 -12.72 8.98 1.91
N CYS A 161 -11.45 9.25 1.56
CA CYS A 161 -11.10 10.13 0.45
C CYS A 161 -10.62 9.40 -0.80
N SER A 162 -10.31 8.09 -0.72
CA SER A 162 -9.75 7.32 -1.83
C SER A 162 -10.84 6.62 -2.65
N ASP A 163 -10.49 6.34 -3.92
CA ASP A 163 -11.31 5.56 -4.83
C ASP A 163 -10.67 4.16 -4.98
N ASN A 164 -10.83 3.29 -3.98
CA ASN A 164 -10.38 1.89 -3.96
C ASN A 164 -8.85 1.66 -3.89
N PHE A 165 -8.01 2.70 -3.93
CA PHE A 165 -6.56 2.53 -3.82
C PHE A 165 -6.04 3.17 -2.53
N LEU A 166 -5.26 2.40 -1.76
CA LEU A 166 -4.60 2.86 -0.55
C LEU A 166 -3.12 2.54 -0.60
N LEU A 167 -2.30 3.57 -0.53
CA LEU A 167 -0.85 3.50 -0.51
C LEU A 167 -0.37 3.68 0.93
N MET A 168 0.39 2.73 1.46
CA MET A 168 0.93 2.76 2.82
C MET A 168 2.45 2.75 2.81
N ASP A 169 3.07 3.74 3.43
CA ASP A 169 4.53 3.84 3.56
C ASP A 169 4.96 3.37 4.95
N GLU A 170 5.70 2.24 5.00
CA GLU A 170 6.27 1.62 6.20
C GLU A 170 5.28 1.41 7.36
N PRO A 171 4.12 0.74 7.13
CA PRO A 171 3.07 0.63 8.14
C PRO A 171 3.45 -0.19 9.37
N PHE A 172 4.52 -1.00 9.29
CA PHE A 172 5.01 -1.87 10.38
C PHE A 172 6.20 -1.27 11.14
N SER A 173 6.74 -0.14 10.68
CA SER A 173 7.95 0.45 11.23
C SER A 173 7.76 0.91 12.67
N GLY A 174 8.68 0.48 13.56
CA GLY A 174 8.68 0.88 14.98
C GLY A 174 7.61 0.22 15.84
N LEU A 175 6.90 -0.78 15.34
CA LEU A 175 5.88 -1.53 16.06
C LEU A 175 6.48 -2.78 16.73
N ASP A 176 5.96 -3.15 17.89
CA ASP A 176 6.22 -4.46 18.48
C ASP A 176 5.45 -5.58 17.76
N ILE A 177 5.77 -6.83 18.06
CA ILE A 177 5.22 -8.01 17.38
C ILE A 177 3.68 -8.05 17.43
N ASN A 178 3.08 -7.75 18.58
CA ASN A 178 1.62 -7.78 18.75
C ASN A 178 0.95 -6.68 17.93
N MET A 179 1.55 -5.48 17.92
CA MET A 179 1.04 -4.37 17.11
C MET A 179 1.18 -4.64 15.60
N VAL A 180 2.25 -5.30 15.15
CA VAL A 180 2.39 -5.74 13.75
C VAL A 180 1.28 -6.69 13.35
N GLU A 181 0.89 -7.63 14.21
CA GLU A 181 -0.23 -8.54 13.97
C GLU A 181 -1.55 -7.79 13.87
N GLU A 182 -1.86 -6.89 14.83
CA GLU A 182 -3.07 -6.08 14.80
C GLU A 182 -3.18 -5.22 13.53
N VAL A 183 -2.06 -4.61 13.10
CA VAL A 183 -2.00 -3.80 11.88
C VAL A 183 -2.16 -4.67 10.63
N SER A 184 -1.54 -5.85 10.61
CA SER A 184 -1.67 -6.81 9.51
C SER A 184 -3.12 -7.27 9.34
N GLU A 185 -3.78 -7.66 10.43
CA GLU A 185 -5.21 -8.05 10.42
C GLU A 185 -6.09 -6.90 9.92
N MET A 186 -5.85 -5.68 10.38
CA MET A 186 -6.58 -4.49 9.95
C MET A 186 -6.40 -4.22 8.44
N ILE A 187 -5.19 -4.35 7.91
CA ILE A 187 -4.91 -4.15 6.47
C ILE A 187 -5.66 -5.20 5.65
N VAL A 188 -5.64 -6.47 6.07
CA VAL A 188 -6.39 -7.56 5.42
C VAL A 188 -7.90 -7.32 5.51
N GLU A 189 -8.41 -6.85 6.65
CA GLU A 189 -9.82 -6.50 6.80
C GLU A 189 -10.22 -5.39 5.83
N ILE A 190 -9.39 -4.34 5.71
CA ILE A 190 -9.64 -3.22 4.78
C ILE A 190 -9.64 -3.70 3.33
N SER A 191 -8.68 -4.52 2.92
CA SER A 191 -8.65 -5.04 1.55
C SER A 191 -9.92 -5.79 1.18
N ASN A 192 -10.50 -6.52 2.14
CA ASN A 192 -11.72 -7.31 1.95
C ASN A 192 -13.02 -6.51 2.15
N MET A 193 -12.97 -5.19 2.34
CA MET A 193 -14.17 -4.35 2.47
C MET A 193 -14.97 -4.27 1.17
N GLU A 194 -14.26 -4.14 0.06
CA GLU A 194 -14.81 -4.03 -1.29
C GLU A 194 -13.94 -4.80 -2.27
N GLU A 195 -14.54 -5.33 -3.35
CA GLU A 195 -13.88 -6.18 -4.34
C GLU A 195 -12.71 -5.48 -5.06
N HIS A 196 -12.79 -4.16 -5.22
CA HIS A 196 -11.78 -3.39 -5.93
C HIS A 196 -10.74 -2.74 -5.01
N ASN A 197 -10.84 -2.93 -3.69
CA ASN A 197 -9.86 -2.37 -2.77
C ASN A 197 -8.47 -2.94 -3.04
N THR A 198 -7.55 -2.05 -3.40
CA THR A 198 -6.15 -2.39 -3.66
C THR A 198 -5.26 -1.62 -2.70
N ILE A 199 -4.54 -2.35 -1.87
CA ILE A 199 -3.60 -1.77 -0.91
C ILE A 199 -2.18 -2.05 -1.40
N ILE A 200 -1.37 -1.00 -1.50
CA ILE A 200 0.04 -1.10 -1.86
C ILE A 200 0.86 -0.72 -0.63
N ILE A 201 1.64 -1.66 -0.13
CA ILE A 201 2.48 -1.51 1.07
C ILE A 201 3.92 -1.36 0.63
N VAL A 202 4.50 -0.18 0.84
CA VAL A 202 5.94 0.03 0.69
C VAL A 202 6.61 -0.25 2.03
N SER A 203 7.53 -1.22 2.06
CA SER A 203 8.22 -1.61 3.29
C SER A 203 9.62 -2.18 3.04
N HIS A 204 10.40 -2.28 4.11
CA HIS A 204 11.62 -3.09 4.19
C HIS A 204 11.41 -4.33 5.07
N ASP A 205 10.27 -4.47 5.74
CA ASP A 205 9.89 -5.67 6.50
C ASP A 205 9.34 -6.74 5.55
N ILE A 206 10.22 -7.67 5.18
CA ILE A 206 9.91 -8.75 4.25
C ILE A 206 8.84 -9.67 4.82
N VAL A 207 8.99 -10.07 6.09
CA VAL A 207 8.15 -11.12 6.69
C VAL A 207 6.72 -10.65 6.89
N SER A 208 6.54 -9.46 7.50
CA SER A 208 5.20 -8.93 7.78
C SER A 208 4.47 -8.59 6.48
N THR A 209 5.17 -8.01 5.50
CA THR A 209 4.59 -7.69 4.20
C THR A 209 4.19 -8.95 3.43
N ALA A 210 5.09 -9.94 3.33
CA ALA A 210 4.81 -11.17 2.61
C ALA A 210 3.69 -12.02 3.26
N ALA A 211 3.50 -11.88 4.57
CA ALA A 211 2.47 -12.64 5.28
C ALA A 211 1.04 -12.24 4.89
N ILE A 212 0.85 -11.06 4.34
CA ILE A 212 -0.48 -10.52 3.97
C ILE A 212 -0.62 -10.17 2.50
N ALA A 213 0.47 -10.16 1.73
CA ALA A 213 0.45 -9.76 0.32
C ALA A 213 -0.07 -10.89 -0.59
N ASP A 214 -0.73 -10.48 -1.67
CA ASP A 214 -1.11 -11.35 -2.78
C ASP A 214 0.01 -11.40 -3.83
N ASN A 215 0.67 -10.25 -4.03
CA ASN A 215 1.81 -10.09 -4.92
C ASN A 215 2.91 -9.27 -4.23
N ILE A 216 4.17 -9.57 -4.58
CA ILE A 216 5.32 -8.81 -4.09
C ILE A 216 6.13 -8.28 -5.28
N TRP A 217 6.42 -7.00 -5.26
CA TRP A 217 7.38 -6.34 -6.15
C TRP A 217 8.68 -6.06 -5.39
N LEU A 218 9.78 -6.50 -5.96
CA LEU A 218 11.10 -6.32 -5.38
C LEU A 218 11.90 -5.32 -6.21
N MET A 219 12.19 -4.17 -5.60
CA MET A 219 12.91 -3.06 -6.25
C MET A 219 14.41 -3.18 -6.03
N GLY A 220 15.17 -2.97 -7.09
CA GLY A 220 16.63 -3.03 -7.07
C GLY A 220 17.26 -2.24 -8.20
N ARG A 221 18.60 -2.25 -8.22
CA ARG A 221 19.41 -1.68 -9.30
C ARG A 221 20.06 -2.78 -10.11
N GLU A 222 20.38 -2.48 -11.37
CA GLU A 222 21.30 -3.31 -12.13
C GLU A 222 22.71 -3.16 -11.58
N ARG A 223 23.55 -4.13 -11.90
CA ARG A 223 24.96 -4.12 -11.53
C ARG A 223 25.82 -4.21 -12.77
N ASP A 224 26.95 -3.51 -12.77
CA ASP A 224 27.96 -3.58 -13.83
C ASP A 224 28.76 -4.90 -13.73
N LYS A 225 29.67 -5.09 -14.68
CA LYS A 225 30.55 -6.29 -14.72
C LYS A 225 31.48 -6.42 -13.50
N ALA A 226 31.70 -5.34 -12.77
CA ALA A 226 32.48 -5.28 -11.55
C ALA A 226 31.62 -5.41 -10.28
N ASN A 227 30.30 -5.72 -10.46
CA ASN A 227 29.30 -5.88 -9.39
C ASN A 227 28.95 -4.58 -8.64
N ASN A 228 29.22 -3.40 -9.24
CA ASN A 228 28.81 -2.12 -8.67
C ASN A 228 27.37 -1.79 -9.11
N PRO A 229 26.53 -1.18 -8.22
CA PRO A 229 25.18 -0.79 -8.59
C PRO A 229 25.21 0.34 -9.63
N ILE A 230 24.45 0.14 -10.72
CA ILE A 230 24.21 1.14 -11.75
C ILE A 230 23.13 2.11 -11.25
N SER A 231 23.20 3.38 -11.69
CA SER A 231 22.15 4.37 -11.39
C SER A 231 20.80 3.95 -11.95
N GLY A 232 19.74 4.39 -11.28
CA GLY A 232 18.36 4.05 -11.65
C GLY A 232 17.90 2.71 -11.07
N ALA A 233 16.86 2.77 -10.27
CA ALA A 233 16.23 1.57 -9.72
C ALA A 233 14.97 1.20 -10.51
N LYS A 234 14.68 -0.09 -10.56
CA LYS A 234 13.49 -0.65 -11.21
C LYS A 234 12.93 -1.84 -10.42
N ILE A 235 11.75 -2.31 -10.79
CA ILE A 235 11.23 -3.58 -10.26
C ILE A 235 11.98 -4.73 -10.95
N LYS A 236 12.76 -5.47 -10.16
CA LYS A 236 13.62 -6.56 -10.67
C LYS A 236 12.95 -7.92 -10.60
N HIS A 237 12.17 -8.16 -9.56
CA HIS A 237 11.49 -9.42 -9.36
C HIS A 237 10.05 -9.18 -8.90
N THR A 238 9.18 -10.09 -9.31
CA THR A 238 7.79 -10.14 -8.87
C THR A 238 7.49 -11.55 -8.37
N PHE A 239 6.77 -11.65 -7.26
CA PHE A 239 6.34 -12.92 -6.70
C PHE A 239 4.83 -12.93 -6.61
N ASP A 240 4.20 -13.89 -7.25
CA ASP A 240 2.79 -14.16 -7.14
C ASP A 240 2.57 -15.20 -6.03
N LEU A 241 1.98 -14.77 -4.91
CA LEU A 241 1.72 -15.63 -3.77
C LEU A 241 0.46 -16.48 -3.96
N LEU A 242 -0.40 -16.09 -4.90
CA LEU A 242 -1.57 -16.88 -5.30
C LEU A 242 -1.15 -18.13 -6.07
N GLU A 243 -0.26 -17.98 -7.05
CA GLU A 243 0.30 -19.12 -7.82
C GLU A 243 1.10 -20.07 -6.93
N LYS A 244 1.68 -19.55 -5.85
CA LYS A 244 2.41 -20.34 -4.84
C LYS A 244 1.50 -20.97 -3.77
N ASP A 245 0.18 -20.79 -3.84
CA ASP A 245 -0.79 -21.23 -2.82
C ASP A 245 -0.50 -20.70 -1.40
N LEU A 246 0.15 -19.55 -1.30
CA LEU A 246 0.52 -18.90 -0.05
C LEU A 246 -0.48 -17.81 0.38
N ALA A 247 -1.02 -17.04 -0.58
CA ALA A 247 -1.95 -15.96 -0.28
C ALA A 247 -3.22 -16.46 0.42
N TRP A 248 -3.79 -15.59 1.28
CA TRP A 248 -5.05 -15.80 2.01
C TRP A 248 -5.05 -16.99 3.00
N ASN A 249 -3.87 -17.47 3.37
CA ASN A 249 -3.75 -18.52 4.36
C ASN A 249 -3.45 -17.91 5.74
N PRO A 250 -4.34 -18.06 6.74
CA PRO A 250 -4.11 -17.51 8.08
C PRO A 250 -2.90 -18.12 8.79
N ASP A 251 -2.52 -19.34 8.41
CA ASP A 251 -1.36 -20.04 8.95
C ASP A 251 -0.11 -19.93 8.07
N ILE A 252 -0.06 -18.97 7.13
CA ILE A 252 1.02 -18.80 6.16
C ILE A 252 2.41 -18.82 6.80
N ARG A 253 2.57 -18.18 7.96
CA ARG A 253 3.85 -18.10 8.68
C ARG A 253 4.37 -19.45 9.17
N LYS A 254 3.51 -20.47 9.26
CA LYS A 254 3.85 -21.85 9.68
C LYS A 254 4.21 -22.75 8.49
N MET A 255 3.98 -22.28 7.26
CA MET A 255 4.20 -23.07 6.05
C MET A 255 5.69 -23.12 5.68
N PRO A 256 6.25 -24.30 5.38
CA PRO A 256 7.64 -24.43 4.90
C PRO A 256 7.89 -23.65 3.60
N GLU A 257 6.89 -23.56 2.72
CA GLU A 257 6.93 -22.83 1.46
C GLU A 257 7.09 -21.32 1.69
N PHE A 258 6.46 -20.80 2.73
CA PHE A 258 6.63 -19.40 3.13
C PHE A 258 8.06 -19.14 3.61
N ALA A 259 8.61 -20.02 4.43
CA ALA A 259 10.01 -19.88 4.88
C ALA A 259 10.99 -19.91 3.68
N LYS A 260 10.73 -20.74 2.67
CA LYS A 260 11.51 -20.77 1.43
C LYS A 260 11.41 -19.45 0.67
N LEU A 261 10.20 -18.91 0.51
CA LEU A 261 9.98 -17.62 -0.14
C LEU A 261 10.72 -16.49 0.58
N ILE A 262 10.63 -16.43 1.92
CA ILE A 262 11.33 -15.41 2.70
C ILE A 262 12.85 -15.49 2.51
N ASN A 263 13.42 -16.70 2.49
CA ASN A 263 14.85 -16.88 2.25
C ASN A 263 15.22 -16.46 0.82
N GLU A 264 14.44 -16.87 -0.20
CA GLU A 264 14.63 -16.43 -1.59
C GLU A 264 14.66 -14.91 -1.71
N ILE A 265 13.68 -14.21 -1.11
CA ILE A 265 13.64 -12.75 -1.11
C ILE A 265 14.86 -12.16 -0.40
N ARG A 266 15.27 -12.70 0.76
CA ARG A 266 16.45 -12.23 1.49
C ARG A 266 17.74 -12.39 0.69
N ASP A 267 17.92 -13.54 0.03
CA ASP A 267 19.09 -13.77 -0.81
C ASP A 267 19.16 -12.77 -1.96
N LEU A 268 18.01 -12.48 -2.59
CA LEU A 268 17.94 -11.44 -3.62
C LEU A 268 18.24 -10.04 -3.09
N PHE A 269 17.82 -9.72 -1.85
CA PHE A 269 18.10 -8.41 -1.24
C PHE A 269 19.60 -8.08 -1.17
N HIS A 270 20.45 -9.08 -1.00
CA HIS A 270 21.91 -8.88 -0.98
C HIS A 270 22.48 -8.54 -2.37
N HIS A 271 21.70 -8.73 -3.43
CA HIS A 271 22.11 -8.53 -4.83
C HIS A 271 21.36 -7.40 -5.55
N LEU A 272 20.54 -6.62 -4.83
CA LEU A 272 19.73 -5.52 -5.39
C LEU A 272 20.49 -4.21 -5.55
#